data_a7b1c9355467f9478bb6e1ec61586141
#
_entry.id   a7b1c9355467f9478bb6e1ec61586141
#
_cell.length_a   1.000
_cell.length_b   1.000
_cell.length_c   1.000
_cell.angle_alpha   90.00
_cell.angle_beta   90.00
_cell.angle_gamma   90.00
#
_symmetry.space_group_name_H-M   'P 1'
#
loop_
_entity.id
_entity.type
_entity.pdbx_description
1 polymer ?
#
loop_
_entity_poly.entity_id
_entity_poly.type
_entity_poly.pdbx_seq_one_letter_code
_entity_poly.pdbx_strand_id
1 'polypeptide(L)'
;MENCNIFEPLAASLIDVCKVTTKLFIESYNTFKGKENKEYFDFENYFNIVGLETKHGEDIYTPDLVKKEETNCGTKYYFKIPLGYGEDSLSEYKDGLVSAIGKNIIMTYEGKHWCIEVIEKELPSTIEFELMKYKKNEIKIPLGESLHGVVELDLIDTPNTYIVGTTGSGKSVCSKSILTHLVNNFKPYELELYLGDLKRVELNYFRNLKHTKSFVHTVDDVTNLIISVFEECNRRYELFLDLGVSDIYEYNQIKVKRLPYQVLFIEEVVLLLQDKKNIGMKYLKLISSICRACGIFIICTCQRPSSDVLDNVFKSNVGNRIVFQCEDVKNSIIALDCEGAEKLKGKGHGIFKCGANKTEFQGYYLTNEKCRELIKPFIEEKKTFKKIEVKENKETDFSKYEDVIKSLPFDMDMSFLDNL
;
A
#
# COMPACT_ATOMS: atom_id res chain seq x y z
N MET A 1 19.12 -30.69 -51.18
CA MET A 1 18.91 -30.39 -49.73
C MET A 1 17.91 -29.28 -49.70
N GLU A 2 16.64 -29.63 -49.61
CA GLU A 2 15.52 -28.69 -49.55
C GLU A 2 15.30 -28.27 -48.11
N ASN A 3 15.47 -26.99 -47.84
CA ASN A 3 15.11 -26.40 -46.55
C ASN A 3 13.60 -26.25 -46.49
N CYS A 4 12.94 -27.13 -45.80
CA CYS A 4 11.52 -27.01 -45.45
C CYS A 4 11.35 -25.93 -44.38
N ASN A 5 10.85 -24.80 -44.76
CA ASN A 5 10.54 -23.66 -43.87
C ASN A 5 9.20 -23.93 -43.15
N ILE A 6 9.28 -24.49 -41.93
CA ILE A 6 8.11 -24.88 -41.12
C ILE A 6 7.41 -23.65 -40.50
N PHE A 7 8.01 -22.45 -40.57
CA PHE A 7 7.49 -21.23 -39.92
C PHE A 7 6.49 -20.42 -40.76
N GLU A 8 6.44 -20.62 -42.08
CA GLU A 8 5.48 -19.87 -42.92
C GLU A 8 4.01 -20.20 -42.69
N PRO A 9 3.59 -21.47 -42.46
CA PRO A 9 2.17 -21.76 -42.25
C PRO A 9 1.63 -21.27 -40.89
N LEU A 10 2.48 -21.17 -39.84
CA LEU A 10 2.09 -20.68 -38.52
C LEU A 10 1.90 -19.15 -38.52
N ALA A 11 2.76 -18.41 -39.21
CA ALA A 11 2.65 -16.97 -39.35
C ALA A 11 1.40 -16.57 -40.18
N ALA A 12 1.10 -17.31 -41.23
CA ALA A 12 -0.11 -17.08 -42.03
C ALA A 12 -1.39 -17.34 -41.24
N SER A 13 -1.43 -18.38 -40.40
CA SER A 13 -2.59 -18.68 -39.55
C SER A 13 -2.82 -17.62 -38.47
N LEU A 14 -1.77 -17.07 -37.87
CA LEU A 14 -1.85 -15.99 -36.89
C LEU A 14 -2.34 -14.67 -37.53
N ILE A 15 -1.89 -14.36 -38.73
CA ILE A 15 -2.32 -13.18 -39.48
C ILE A 15 -3.81 -13.30 -39.88
N ASP A 16 -4.26 -14.48 -40.24
CA ASP A 16 -5.66 -14.74 -40.61
C ASP A 16 -6.59 -14.72 -39.39
N VAL A 17 -6.16 -15.21 -38.26
CA VAL A 17 -6.86 -15.07 -36.97
C VAL A 17 -6.98 -13.58 -36.59
N CYS A 18 -5.88 -12.81 -36.67
CA CYS A 18 -5.94 -11.35 -36.44
C CYS A 18 -6.86 -10.60 -37.43
N LYS A 19 -6.88 -10.98 -38.70
CA LYS A 19 -7.76 -10.37 -39.71
C LYS A 19 -9.23 -10.72 -39.49
N VAL A 20 -9.53 -11.94 -39.09
CA VAL A 20 -10.90 -12.38 -38.76
C VAL A 20 -11.40 -11.68 -37.50
N THR A 21 -10.58 -11.60 -36.45
CA THR A 21 -10.93 -10.87 -35.23
C THR A 21 -11.12 -9.38 -35.49
N THR A 22 -10.25 -8.75 -36.29
CA THR A 22 -10.38 -7.31 -36.65
C THR A 22 -11.64 -7.06 -37.51
N LYS A 23 -11.98 -7.97 -38.43
CA LYS A 23 -13.15 -7.83 -39.27
C LYS A 23 -14.46 -8.02 -38.50
N LEU A 24 -14.52 -9.00 -37.61
CA LEU A 24 -15.64 -9.19 -36.68
C LEU A 24 -15.79 -8.01 -35.72
N PHE A 25 -14.66 -7.43 -35.28
CA PHE A 25 -14.66 -6.23 -34.42
C PHE A 25 -15.23 -5.01 -35.17
N ILE A 26 -14.90 -4.80 -36.44
CA ILE A 26 -15.39 -3.71 -37.27
C ILE A 26 -16.87 -3.91 -37.62
N GLU A 27 -17.30 -5.12 -37.89
CA GLU A 27 -18.71 -5.43 -38.17
C GLU A 27 -19.59 -5.29 -36.94
N SER A 28 -19.15 -5.74 -35.76
CA SER A 28 -19.85 -5.51 -34.49
C SER A 28 -19.88 -4.01 -34.14
N TYR A 29 -18.77 -3.29 -34.32
CA TYR A 29 -18.69 -1.84 -34.08
C TYR A 29 -19.63 -1.04 -35.01
N ASN A 30 -19.79 -1.44 -36.29
CA ASN A 30 -20.68 -0.77 -37.23
C ASN A 30 -22.16 -1.10 -37.01
N THR A 31 -22.48 -2.27 -36.46
CA THR A 31 -23.83 -2.63 -36.02
C THR A 31 -24.25 -1.83 -34.77
N PHE A 32 -23.31 -1.47 -33.93
CA PHE A 32 -23.49 -0.65 -32.72
C PHE A 32 -23.80 0.84 -33.02
N LYS A 33 -23.33 1.36 -34.14
CA LYS A 33 -23.45 2.81 -34.45
C LYS A 33 -24.85 3.26 -34.87
N GLY A 34 -25.84 2.38 -34.93
CA GLY A 34 -27.14 2.61 -35.50
C GLY A 34 -28.31 2.91 -34.56
N LYS A 35 -28.12 2.90 -33.22
CA LYS A 35 -29.23 3.14 -32.28
C LYS A 35 -28.79 4.00 -31.10
N GLU A 36 -29.22 5.26 -31.11
CA GLU A 36 -29.23 6.12 -29.90
C GLU A 36 -30.31 5.63 -28.93
N ASN A 37 -29.95 4.71 -28.03
CA ASN A 37 -30.64 4.46 -26.77
C ASN A 37 -29.55 4.03 -25.78
N LYS A 38 -29.65 4.34 -24.46
CA LYS A 38 -28.74 3.93 -23.38
C LYS A 38 -28.43 2.44 -23.51
N GLU A 39 -27.44 2.10 -24.34
CA GLU A 39 -27.12 0.71 -24.66
C GLU A 39 -26.22 0.12 -23.53
N TYR A 40 -26.79 -0.85 -22.88
CA TYR A 40 -26.05 -1.76 -22.04
C TYR A 40 -25.16 -2.62 -22.94
N PHE A 41 -23.90 -2.82 -22.54
CA PHE A 41 -22.98 -3.71 -23.22
C PHE A 41 -23.56 -5.13 -23.27
N ASP A 42 -23.54 -5.75 -24.44
CA ASP A 42 -24.03 -7.11 -24.64
C ASP A 42 -22.95 -8.14 -24.23
N PHE A 43 -22.94 -8.46 -22.94
CA PHE A 43 -21.99 -9.41 -22.36
C PHE A 43 -22.17 -10.82 -22.93
N GLU A 44 -23.40 -11.25 -23.21
CA GLU A 44 -23.69 -12.58 -23.73
C GLU A 44 -23.04 -12.77 -25.10
N ASN A 45 -23.24 -11.82 -25.98
CA ASN A 45 -22.60 -11.81 -27.29
C ASN A 45 -21.07 -11.78 -27.19
N TYR A 46 -20.53 -10.96 -26.28
CA TYR A 46 -19.08 -10.90 -26.05
C TYR A 46 -18.53 -12.26 -25.62
N PHE A 47 -19.14 -12.92 -24.61
CA PHE A 47 -18.70 -14.21 -24.12
C PHE A 47 -18.74 -15.30 -25.18
N ASN A 48 -19.77 -15.28 -26.03
CA ASN A 48 -19.87 -16.17 -27.19
C ASN A 48 -18.72 -15.94 -28.19
N ILE A 49 -18.39 -14.69 -28.52
CA ILE A 49 -17.33 -14.32 -29.46
C ILE A 49 -15.95 -14.77 -28.96
N VAL A 50 -15.66 -14.57 -27.66
CA VAL A 50 -14.35 -14.95 -27.08
C VAL A 50 -14.26 -16.41 -26.69
N GLY A 51 -15.34 -17.21 -26.88
CA GLY A 51 -15.37 -18.63 -26.56
C GLY A 51 -15.40 -18.93 -25.06
N LEU A 52 -15.92 -18.01 -24.23
CA LEU A 52 -16.12 -18.24 -22.80
C LEU A 52 -17.38 -19.07 -22.59
N GLU A 53 -17.28 -20.34 -22.96
CA GLU A 53 -18.40 -21.28 -22.99
C GLU A 53 -17.98 -22.68 -22.57
N THR A 54 -18.90 -23.46 -22.02
CA THR A 54 -18.73 -24.89 -21.76
C THR A 54 -19.72 -25.68 -22.61
N LYS A 55 -19.22 -26.66 -23.34
CA LYS A 55 -20.05 -27.56 -24.17
C LYS A 55 -20.26 -28.89 -23.46
N HIS A 56 -21.50 -29.31 -23.33
CA HIS A 56 -21.85 -30.63 -22.85
C HIS A 56 -22.88 -31.28 -23.79
N GLY A 57 -22.43 -32.14 -24.68
CA GLY A 57 -23.25 -32.66 -25.80
C GLY A 57 -23.58 -31.55 -26.80
N GLU A 58 -24.87 -31.30 -27.04
CA GLU A 58 -25.36 -30.22 -27.90
C GLU A 58 -25.61 -28.91 -27.09
N ASP A 59 -25.56 -28.97 -25.77
CA ASP A 59 -25.81 -27.80 -24.92
C ASP A 59 -24.56 -26.94 -24.76
N ILE A 60 -24.76 -25.62 -24.84
CA ILE A 60 -23.72 -24.60 -24.68
C ILE A 60 -24.08 -23.79 -23.44
N TYR A 61 -23.18 -23.67 -22.50
CA TYR A 61 -23.33 -22.91 -21.27
C TYR A 61 -22.35 -21.73 -21.27
N THR A 62 -22.89 -20.51 -21.33
CA THR A 62 -22.15 -19.27 -21.19
C THR A 62 -22.41 -18.65 -19.80
N PRO A 63 -21.63 -17.62 -19.38
CA PRO A 63 -21.96 -16.89 -18.15
C PRO A 63 -23.33 -16.22 -18.24
N ASP A 64 -24.26 -16.66 -17.41
CA ASP A 64 -25.63 -16.09 -17.37
C ASP A 64 -25.70 -14.89 -16.45
N LEU A 65 -26.27 -13.78 -16.90
CA LEU A 65 -26.52 -12.60 -16.09
C LEU A 65 -27.63 -12.91 -15.05
N VAL A 66 -27.26 -12.89 -13.77
CA VAL A 66 -28.15 -13.18 -12.65
C VAL A 66 -28.76 -11.91 -12.09
N LYS A 67 -27.95 -10.86 -11.92
CA LYS A 67 -28.32 -9.60 -11.27
C LYS A 67 -27.54 -8.45 -11.84
N LYS A 68 -28.17 -7.28 -11.84
CA LYS A 68 -27.57 -5.98 -12.11
C LYS A 68 -27.85 -5.04 -10.95
N GLU A 69 -26.85 -4.26 -10.56
CA GLU A 69 -26.93 -3.34 -9.44
C GLU A 69 -26.23 -2.01 -9.79
N GLU A 70 -26.88 -0.89 -9.53
CA GLU A 70 -26.26 0.41 -9.64
C GLU A 70 -25.40 0.66 -8.41
N THR A 71 -24.15 1.08 -8.61
CA THR A 71 -23.20 1.43 -7.57
C THR A 71 -22.91 2.92 -7.58
N ASN A 72 -22.18 3.40 -6.60
CA ASN A 72 -21.78 4.81 -6.54
C ASN A 72 -20.87 5.24 -7.70
N CYS A 73 -20.19 4.29 -8.36
CA CYS A 73 -19.21 4.55 -9.41
C CYS A 73 -19.60 4.02 -10.78
N GLY A 74 -20.69 3.25 -10.88
CA GLY A 74 -21.12 2.69 -12.16
C GLY A 74 -22.20 1.62 -12.02
N THR A 75 -22.07 0.56 -12.78
CA THR A 75 -23.03 -0.55 -12.77
C THR A 75 -22.31 -1.88 -12.59
N LYS A 76 -22.72 -2.68 -11.62
CA LYS A 76 -22.18 -3.99 -11.31
C LYS A 76 -23.10 -5.08 -11.84
N TYR A 77 -22.53 -6.01 -12.60
CA TYR A 77 -23.20 -7.15 -13.21
C TYR A 77 -22.72 -8.42 -12.54
N TYR A 78 -23.62 -9.32 -12.19
CA TYR A 78 -23.37 -10.60 -11.54
C TYR A 78 -23.66 -11.73 -12.50
N PHE A 79 -22.68 -12.57 -12.80
CA PHE A 79 -22.80 -13.69 -13.72
C PHE A 79 -22.64 -15.02 -13.00
N LYS A 80 -23.51 -15.97 -13.34
CA LYS A 80 -23.34 -17.37 -12.94
C LYS A 80 -22.15 -17.94 -13.72
N ILE A 81 -21.26 -18.63 -13.02
CA ILE A 81 -20.08 -19.22 -13.61
C ILE A 81 -20.44 -20.50 -14.35
N PRO A 82 -20.06 -20.67 -15.64
CA PRO A 82 -20.26 -21.91 -16.37
C PRO A 82 -19.47 -23.05 -15.73
N LEU A 83 -19.95 -24.29 -15.92
CA LEU A 83 -19.26 -25.48 -15.44
C LEU A 83 -17.85 -25.58 -16.04
N GLY A 84 -16.86 -25.88 -15.19
CA GLY A 84 -15.46 -26.04 -15.63
C GLY A 84 -14.61 -24.79 -15.53
N TYR A 85 -15.20 -23.62 -15.18
CA TYR A 85 -14.47 -22.39 -14.90
C TYR A 85 -14.32 -22.16 -13.39
N GLY A 86 -13.19 -21.57 -12.97
CA GLY A 86 -12.91 -21.18 -11.60
C GLY A 86 -13.12 -19.68 -11.35
N GLU A 87 -12.83 -19.25 -10.13
CA GLU A 87 -12.96 -17.86 -9.70
C GLU A 87 -12.13 -16.91 -10.57
N ASP A 88 -10.88 -17.29 -10.86
CA ASP A 88 -9.90 -16.45 -11.55
C ASP A 88 -10.01 -16.50 -13.07
N SER A 89 -10.79 -17.44 -13.63
CA SER A 89 -10.85 -17.65 -15.08
C SER A 89 -11.31 -16.43 -15.88
N LEU A 90 -12.13 -15.56 -15.26
CA LEU A 90 -12.59 -14.33 -15.91
C LEU A 90 -11.47 -13.29 -16.07
N SER A 91 -10.42 -13.35 -15.26
CA SER A 91 -9.34 -12.36 -15.26
C SER A 91 -8.59 -12.25 -16.58
N GLU A 92 -8.48 -13.36 -17.31
CA GLU A 92 -7.83 -13.43 -18.63
C GLU A 92 -8.55 -12.59 -19.68
N TYR A 93 -9.85 -12.34 -19.51
CA TYR A 93 -10.68 -11.57 -20.45
C TYR A 93 -10.76 -10.07 -20.13
N LYS A 94 -10.07 -9.62 -19.07
CA LYS A 94 -10.18 -8.24 -18.58
C LYS A 94 -9.84 -7.19 -19.64
N ASP A 95 -8.68 -7.33 -20.28
CA ASP A 95 -8.21 -6.34 -21.26
C ASP A 95 -9.12 -6.29 -22.50
N GLY A 96 -9.62 -7.44 -22.92
CA GLY A 96 -10.61 -7.55 -23.99
C GLY A 96 -11.93 -6.88 -23.64
N LEU A 97 -12.44 -7.09 -22.43
CA LEU A 97 -13.66 -6.44 -21.93
C LEU A 97 -13.49 -4.92 -21.81
N VAL A 98 -12.38 -4.44 -21.26
CA VAL A 98 -12.06 -3.00 -21.19
C VAL A 98 -12.09 -2.37 -22.58
N SER A 99 -11.45 -3.04 -23.55
CA SER A 99 -11.40 -2.57 -24.94
C SER A 99 -12.79 -2.56 -25.60
N ALA A 100 -13.59 -3.60 -25.36
CA ALA A 100 -14.91 -3.75 -25.96
C ALA A 100 -15.95 -2.80 -25.34
N ILE A 101 -15.92 -2.59 -24.03
CA ILE A 101 -16.82 -1.69 -23.31
C ILE A 101 -16.40 -0.22 -23.47
N GLY A 102 -15.10 0.04 -23.71
CA GLY A 102 -14.54 1.39 -23.76
C GLY A 102 -14.52 2.12 -22.41
N LYS A 103 -14.69 1.40 -21.31
CA LYS A 103 -14.68 1.90 -19.92
C LYS A 103 -13.82 0.99 -19.04
N ASN A 104 -13.30 1.53 -17.94
CA ASN A 104 -12.64 0.72 -16.93
C ASN A 104 -13.62 -0.23 -16.26
N ILE A 105 -13.14 -1.40 -15.88
CA ILE A 105 -13.92 -2.40 -15.16
C ILE A 105 -13.19 -2.90 -13.93
N ILE A 106 -13.95 -3.22 -12.91
CA ILE A 106 -13.48 -3.97 -11.72
C ILE A 106 -14.11 -5.35 -11.79
N MET A 107 -13.27 -6.38 -11.66
CA MET A 107 -13.71 -7.76 -11.68
C MET A 107 -13.48 -8.36 -10.30
N THR A 108 -14.53 -8.94 -9.71
CA THR A 108 -14.51 -9.58 -8.39
C THR A 108 -15.28 -10.89 -8.45
N TYR A 109 -15.07 -11.73 -7.42
CA TYR A 109 -15.83 -12.95 -7.20
C TYR A 109 -16.60 -12.83 -5.89
N GLU A 110 -17.93 -12.90 -5.96
CA GLU A 110 -18.82 -12.73 -4.82
C GLU A 110 -19.94 -13.78 -4.81
N GLY A 111 -20.09 -14.48 -3.72
CA GLY A 111 -21.23 -15.39 -3.52
C GLY A 111 -21.43 -16.41 -4.65
N LYS A 112 -20.37 -16.97 -5.22
CA LYS A 112 -20.36 -17.91 -6.37
C LYS A 112 -20.71 -17.27 -7.72
N HIS A 113 -20.56 -15.95 -7.84
CA HIS A 113 -20.77 -15.22 -9.10
C HIS A 113 -19.50 -14.50 -9.52
N TRP A 114 -19.24 -14.44 -10.81
CA TRP A 114 -18.35 -13.46 -11.38
C TRP A 114 -19.04 -12.10 -11.37
N CYS A 115 -18.36 -11.10 -10.90
CA CYS A 115 -18.89 -9.73 -10.86
C CYS A 115 -18.04 -8.85 -11.75
N ILE A 116 -18.69 -8.12 -12.67
CA ILE A 116 -18.07 -7.12 -13.52
C ILE A 116 -18.72 -5.78 -13.20
N GLU A 117 -17.99 -4.87 -12.61
CA GLU A 117 -18.44 -3.50 -12.38
C GLU A 117 -17.87 -2.60 -13.46
N VAL A 118 -18.76 -2.05 -14.29
CA VAL A 118 -18.40 -1.09 -15.33
C VAL A 118 -18.37 0.29 -14.71
N ILE A 119 -17.19 0.90 -14.71
CA ILE A 119 -16.93 2.17 -14.05
C ILE A 119 -17.34 3.33 -14.96
N GLU A 120 -18.27 4.15 -14.48
CA GLU A 120 -18.77 5.34 -15.19
C GLU A 120 -18.17 6.64 -14.67
N LYS A 121 -17.65 6.62 -13.44
CA LYS A 121 -16.98 7.76 -12.81
C LYS A 121 -15.47 7.57 -12.84
N GLU A 122 -14.76 8.65 -13.07
CA GLU A 122 -13.30 8.68 -12.90
C GLU A 122 -12.95 9.22 -11.52
N LEU A 123 -11.79 8.79 -11.02
CA LEU A 123 -11.21 9.43 -9.85
C LEU A 123 -10.93 10.91 -10.16
N PRO A 124 -11.32 11.83 -9.26
CA PRO A 124 -11.00 13.25 -9.44
C PRO A 124 -9.48 13.43 -9.48
N SER A 125 -9.02 14.35 -10.30
CA SER A 125 -7.58 14.63 -10.46
C SER A 125 -6.95 15.30 -9.24
N THR A 126 -7.76 15.92 -8.39
CA THR A 126 -7.32 16.60 -7.15
C THR A 126 -8.47 16.60 -6.15
N ILE A 127 -8.16 16.26 -4.92
CA ILE A 127 -9.09 16.31 -3.78
C ILE A 127 -8.43 17.15 -2.70
N GLU A 128 -9.10 18.19 -2.25
CA GLU A 128 -8.56 19.04 -1.21
C GLU A 128 -8.50 18.31 0.13
N PHE A 129 -7.44 18.61 0.88
CA PHE A 129 -7.23 18.03 2.19
C PHE A 129 -8.25 18.59 3.20
N GLU A 130 -8.94 17.68 3.87
CA GLU A 130 -9.79 17.97 5.01
C GLU A 130 -9.29 17.24 6.26
N LEU A 131 -9.29 17.97 7.40
CA LEU A 131 -8.89 17.38 8.67
C LEU A 131 -10.05 16.57 9.25
N MET A 132 -9.91 15.27 9.26
CA MET A 132 -10.88 14.35 9.86
C MET A 132 -10.54 14.09 11.32
N LYS A 133 -11.56 13.91 12.16
CA LYS A 133 -11.41 13.53 13.56
C LYS A 133 -11.54 12.03 13.73
N TYR A 134 -10.63 11.45 14.49
CA TYR A 134 -10.65 10.02 14.79
C TYR A 134 -11.60 9.73 15.96
N LYS A 135 -12.12 8.51 15.96
CA LYS A 135 -12.79 7.99 17.14
C LYS A 135 -11.74 7.63 18.21
N LYS A 136 -12.17 7.63 19.45
CA LYS A 136 -11.30 7.24 20.56
C LYS A 136 -10.80 5.80 20.34
N ASN A 137 -9.49 5.60 20.48
CA ASN A 137 -8.77 4.33 20.28
C ASN A 137 -8.67 3.85 18.82
N GLU A 138 -8.94 4.70 17.83
CA GLU A 138 -8.68 4.44 16.42
C GLU A 138 -7.55 5.34 15.93
N ILE A 139 -6.66 4.82 15.10
CA ILE A 139 -5.64 5.62 14.40
C ILE A 139 -5.79 5.33 12.90
N LYS A 140 -6.93 5.79 12.36
CA LYS A 140 -7.29 5.64 10.95
C LYS A 140 -7.05 6.94 10.20
N ILE A 141 -5.97 6.99 9.44
CA ILE A 141 -5.55 8.18 8.72
C ILE A 141 -6.15 8.14 7.32
N PRO A 142 -7.00 9.11 6.95
CA PRO A 142 -7.52 9.19 5.59
C PRO A 142 -6.41 9.59 4.63
N LEU A 143 -6.16 8.74 3.64
CA LEU A 143 -5.14 8.94 2.62
C LEU A 143 -5.67 9.70 1.41
N GLY A 144 -6.93 9.49 1.05
CA GLY A 144 -7.59 10.00 -0.14
C GLY A 144 -8.89 9.27 -0.40
N GLU A 145 -9.39 9.37 -1.62
CA GLU A 145 -10.65 8.74 -2.04
C GLU A 145 -10.42 7.76 -3.18
N SER A 146 -11.06 6.61 -3.07
CA SER A 146 -11.26 5.66 -4.15
C SER A 146 -12.63 5.86 -4.79
N LEU A 147 -12.93 5.12 -5.84
CA LEU A 147 -14.27 5.09 -6.43
C LEU A 147 -15.33 4.59 -5.43
N HIS A 148 -14.93 3.83 -4.41
CA HIS A 148 -15.82 3.24 -3.40
C HIS A 148 -15.84 3.99 -2.07
N GLY A 149 -15.13 5.10 -1.94
CA GLY A 149 -15.08 5.92 -0.74
C GLY A 149 -13.68 6.19 -0.23
N VAL A 150 -13.61 6.69 1.00
CA VAL A 150 -12.35 7.08 1.64
C VAL A 150 -11.43 5.87 1.86
N VAL A 151 -10.17 6.02 1.48
CA VAL A 151 -9.11 5.04 1.75
C VAL A 151 -8.39 5.46 3.02
N GLU A 152 -8.37 4.57 4.00
CA GLU A 152 -7.82 4.83 5.33
C GLU A 152 -6.62 3.92 5.63
N LEU A 153 -5.61 4.51 6.24
CA LEU A 153 -4.46 3.82 6.82
C LEU A 153 -4.72 3.56 8.30
N ASP A 154 -4.92 2.30 8.67
CA ASP A 154 -5.07 1.89 10.07
C ASP A 154 -3.71 1.48 10.65
N LEU A 155 -3.18 2.29 11.59
CA LEU A 155 -1.90 2.02 12.23
C LEU A 155 -2.01 1.07 13.42
N ILE A 156 -3.20 0.86 13.99
CA ILE A 156 -3.39 -0.09 15.08
C ILE A 156 -3.34 -1.52 14.54
N ASP A 157 -4.09 -1.78 13.47
CA ASP A 157 -4.12 -3.12 12.88
C ASP A 157 -2.83 -3.45 12.14
N THR A 158 -2.27 -2.47 11.44
CA THR A 158 -1.07 -2.65 10.62
C THR A 158 -0.06 -1.52 10.89
N PRO A 159 0.87 -1.70 11.85
CA PRO A 159 1.72 -0.63 12.37
C PRO A 159 2.79 -0.14 11.40
N ASN A 160 3.15 -0.96 10.41
CA ASN A 160 4.25 -0.67 9.50
C ASN A 160 3.74 -0.25 8.13
N THR A 161 4.19 0.91 7.66
CA THR A 161 3.79 1.52 6.40
C THR A 161 5.01 1.86 5.54
N TYR A 162 4.95 1.50 4.27
CA TYR A 162 5.96 1.86 3.28
C TYR A 162 5.34 2.70 2.18
N ILE A 163 5.90 3.90 1.94
CA ILE A 163 5.40 4.86 0.97
C ILE A 163 6.41 5.00 -0.17
N VAL A 164 6.00 4.65 -1.37
CA VAL A 164 6.85 4.67 -2.56
C VAL A 164 6.31 5.64 -3.60
N GLY A 165 7.20 6.28 -4.32
CA GLY A 165 6.81 7.08 -5.48
C GLY A 165 7.91 8.03 -5.95
N THR A 166 7.97 8.23 -7.25
CA THR A 166 8.92 9.15 -7.89
C THR A 166 8.70 10.61 -7.49
N THR A 167 9.62 11.46 -7.83
CA THR A 167 9.49 12.92 -7.61
C THR A 167 8.25 13.44 -8.33
N GLY A 168 7.41 14.22 -7.62
CA GLY A 168 6.18 14.78 -8.17
C GLY A 168 4.99 13.82 -8.20
N SER A 169 5.14 12.56 -7.78
CA SER A 169 4.07 11.57 -7.77
C SER A 169 2.99 11.81 -6.69
N GLY A 170 3.32 12.53 -5.60
CA GLY A 170 2.42 12.79 -4.48
C GLY A 170 2.93 12.31 -3.12
N LYS A 171 4.06 11.56 -3.08
CA LYS A 171 4.65 10.97 -1.87
C LYS A 171 4.82 11.98 -0.73
N SER A 172 5.47 13.13 -0.96
CA SER A 172 5.73 14.15 0.07
C SER A 172 4.45 14.83 0.57
N VAL A 173 3.43 14.95 -0.28
CA VAL A 173 2.11 15.46 0.13
C VAL A 173 1.41 14.45 1.03
N CYS A 174 1.46 13.17 0.70
CA CYS A 174 0.91 12.08 1.51
C CYS A 174 1.61 12.03 2.88
N SER A 175 2.94 12.08 2.95
CA SER A 175 3.71 12.13 4.19
C SER A 175 3.29 13.31 5.08
N LYS A 176 3.15 14.51 4.50
CA LYS A 176 2.66 15.69 5.21
C LYS A 176 1.21 15.52 5.70
N SER A 177 0.35 14.94 4.88
CA SER A 177 -1.05 14.67 5.22
C SER A 177 -1.13 13.74 6.44
N ILE A 178 -0.41 12.62 6.42
CA ILE A 178 -0.35 11.66 7.52
C ILE A 178 0.09 12.34 8.82
N LEU A 179 1.23 13.03 8.82
CA LEU A 179 1.76 13.69 10.01
C LEU A 179 0.84 14.83 10.50
N THR A 180 0.19 15.57 9.60
CA THR A 180 -0.75 16.64 9.95
C THR A 180 -2.00 16.06 10.62
N HIS A 181 -2.55 14.95 10.12
CA HIS A 181 -3.66 14.25 10.78
C HIS A 181 -3.28 13.79 12.18
N LEU A 182 -2.12 13.15 12.34
CA LEU A 182 -1.66 12.64 13.62
C LEU A 182 -1.54 13.75 14.68
N VAL A 183 -0.83 14.83 14.39
CA VAL A 183 -0.61 15.90 15.37
C VAL A 183 -1.87 16.69 15.70
N ASN A 184 -2.88 16.69 14.84
CA ASN A 184 -4.15 17.36 15.10
C ASN A 184 -5.18 16.48 15.83
N ASN A 185 -4.98 15.16 15.84
CA ASN A 185 -5.88 14.23 16.51
C ASN A 185 -5.37 13.76 17.87
N PHE A 186 -4.07 13.84 18.11
CA PHE A 186 -3.43 13.41 19.37
C PHE A 186 -2.76 14.57 20.07
N LYS A 187 -2.78 14.55 21.38
CA LYS A 187 -2.00 15.50 22.19
C LYS A 187 -0.55 15.05 22.30
N PRO A 188 0.42 15.97 22.59
CA PRO A 188 1.84 15.64 22.67
C PRO A 188 2.22 14.58 23.73
N TYR A 189 1.35 14.29 24.68
CA TYR A 189 1.54 13.23 25.66
C TYR A 189 0.84 11.91 25.28
N GLU A 190 0.07 11.90 24.20
CA GLU A 190 -0.62 10.72 23.67
C GLU A 190 0.13 10.13 22.48
N LEU A 191 0.86 10.98 21.71
CA LEU A 191 1.63 10.56 20.54
C LEU A 191 2.92 11.35 20.43
N GLU A 192 4.01 10.66 20.19
CA GLU A 192 5.36 11.18 20.02
C GLU A 192 5.89 10.89 18.62
N LEU A 193 6.58 11.86 18.03
CA LEU A 193 7.20 11.73 16.71
C LEU A 193 8.73 11.62 16.84
N TYR A 194 9.28 10.64 16.16
CA TYR A 194 10.71 10.37 16.00
C TYR A 194 11.03 10.42 14.50
N LEU A 195 11.69 11.49 14.05
CA LEU A 195 11.79 11.84 12.65
C LEU A 195 13.23 11.73 12.14
N GLY A 196 13.44 10.90 11.13
CA GLY A 196 14.69 10.77 10.38
C GLY A 196 14.51 11.32 8.95
N ASP A 197 15.06 12.52 8.68
CA ASP A 197 14.98 13.17 7.37
C ASP A 197 16.32 13.12 6.64
N LEU A 198 16.61 12.00 6.00
CA LEU A 198 17.88 11.78 5.30
C LEU A 198 18.07 12.69 4.07
N LYS A 199 17.00 13.30 3.55
CA LYS A 199 17.05 14.31 2.49
C LYS A 199 17.10 15.75 2.98
N ARG A 200 16.85 15.99 4.28
CA ARG A 200 16.89 17.30 4.95
C ARG A 200 15.88 18.32 4.44
N VAL A 201 14.79 17.91 3.82
CA VAL A 201 13.82 18.81 3.18
C VAL A 201 12.38 18.56 3.62
N GLU A 202 11.98 17.30 3.65
CA GLU A 202 10.56 16.93 3.63
C GLU A 202 9.89 17.06 5.02
N LEU A 203 10.62 16.72 6.09
CA LEU A 203 10.06 16.68 7.44
C LEU A 203 10.29 17.95 8.26
N ASN A 204 10.94 18.97 7.71
CA ASN A 204 11.27 20.22 8.42
C ASN A 204 10.08 20.95 9.01
N TYR A 205 8.88 20.82 8.41
CA TYR A 205 7.65 21.38 8.94
C TYR A 205 7.31 20.87 10.34
N PHE A 206 7.65 19.62 10.63
CA PHE A 206 7.30 18.91 11.87
C PHE A 206 8.41 18.94 12.91
N ARG A 207 9.57 19.52 12.59
CA ARG A 207 10.74 19.54 13.48
C ARG A 207 10.45 20.14 14.83
N ASN A 208 9.84 21.30 14.88
CA ASN A 208 9.65 22.10 16.11
C ASN A 208 8.27 21.88 16.75
N LEU A 209 7.64 20.73 16.52
CA LEU A 209 6.36 20.45 17.17
C LEU A 209 6.54 19.91 18.60
N LYS A 210 5.59 20.16 19.48
CA LYS A 210 5.53 19.59 20.84
C LYS A 210 5.55 18.07 20.82
N HIS A 211 5.01 17.45 19.76
CA HIS A 211 4.99 16.01 19.54
C HIS A 211 6.38 15.45 19.20
N THR A 212 7.24 16.21 18.52
CA THR A 212 8.52 15.71 18.00
C THR A 212 9.54 15.59 19.14
N LYS A 213 9.98 14.38 19.42
CA LYS A 213 10.98 14.07 20.46
C LYS A 213 12.38 14.02 19.90
N SER A 214 12.52 13.58 18.64
CA SER A 214 13.80 13.54 17.93
C SER A 214 13.63 13.97 16.47
N PHE A 215 14.63 14.70 15.97
CA PHE A 215 14.74 15.06 14.57
C PHE A 215 16.21 14.96 14.14
N VAL A 216 16.51 14.00 13.29
CA VAL A 216 17.87 13.68 12.85
C VAL A 216 17.92 13.57 11.31
N HIS A 217 19.12 13.73 10.75
CA HIS A 217 19.25 13.83 9.28
C HIS A 217 20.55 13.24 8.70
N THR A 218 21.36 12.55 9.49
CA THR A 218 22.52 11.77 9.00
C THR A 218 22.24 10.29 9.14
N VAL A 219 22.90 9.46 8.33
CA VAL A 219 22.72 7.99 8.42
C VAL A 219 23.04 7.47 9.82
N ASP A 220 24.14 7.94 10.42
CA ASP A 220 24.55 7.53 11.77
C ASP A 220 23.52 7.95 12.83
N ASP A 221 23.04 9.20 12.77
CA ASP A 221 22.05 9.68 13.75
C ASP A 221 20.69 8.98 13.56
N VAL A 222 20.27 8.66 12.32
CA VAL A 222 19.04 7.89 12.06
C VAL A 222 19.23 6.45 12.52
N THR A 223 20.39 5.85 12.34
CA THR A 223 20.71 4.52 12.88
C THR A 223 20.60 4.52 14.40
N ASN A 224 21.20 5.52 15.09
CA ASN A 224 21.10 5.66 16.54
C ASN A 224 19.65 5.90 17.00
N LEU A 225 18.86 6.66 16.23
CA LEU A 225 17.43 6.84 16.48
C LEU A 225 16.67 5.50 16.42
N ILE A 226 16.91 4.69 15.38
CA ILE A 226 16.29 3.37 15.23
C ILE A 226 16.66 2.48 16.41
N ILE A 227 17.94 2.42 16.82
CA ILE A 227 18.39 1.65 17.97
C ILE A 227 17.66 2.09 19.25
N SER A 228 17.54 3.42 19.47
CA SER A 228 16.85 3.93 20.65
C SER A 228 15.36 3.56 20.70
N VAL A 229 14.70 3.47 19.54
CA VAL A 229 13.31 2.99 19.43
C VAL A 229 13.22 1.49 19.70
N PHE A 230 14.19 0.71 19.27
CA PHE A 230 14.28 -0.71 19.61
C PHE A 230 14.44 -0.93 21.13
N GLU A 231 15.32 -0.17 21.78
CA GLU A 231 15.48 -0.20 23.24
C GLU A 231 14.16 0.18 23.96
N GLU A 232 13.42 1.14 23.43
CA GLU A 232 12.11 1.50 23.97
C GLU A 232 11.08 0.39 23.77
N CYS A 233 11.09 -0.34 22.64
CA CYS A 233 10.27 -1.52 22.48
C CYS A 233 10.52 -2.54 23.59
N ASN A 234 11.79 -2.90 23.81
CA ASN A 234 12.17 -3.86 24.84
C ASN A 234 11.77 -3.37 26.24
N ARG A 235 12.01 -2.11 26.56
CA ARG A 235 11.59 -1.52 27.83
C ARG A 235 10.07 -1.62 28.04
N ARG A 236 9.28 -1.45 27.00
CA ARG A 236 7.81 -1.59 27.07
C ARG A 236 7.41 -3.04 27.29
N TYR A 237 8.05 -3.98 26.64
CA TYR A 237 7.81 -5.41 26.87
C TYR A 237 8.11 -5.83 28.31
N GLU A 238 9.22 -5.37 28.91
CA GLU A 238 9.51 -5.62 30.32
C GLU A 238 8.38 -5.08 31.23
N LEU A 239 7.90 -3.86 30.96
CA LEU A 239 6.77 -3.29 31.71
C LEU A 239 5.48 -4.09 31.55
N PHE A 240 5.24 -4.67 30.37
CA PHE A 240 4.06 -5.48 30.12
C PHE A 240 4.15 -6.82 30.84
N LEU A 241 5.32 -7.45 30.80
CA LEU A 241 5.59 -8.70 31.56
C LEU A 241 5.40 -8.50 33.05
N ASP A 242 5.97 -7.45 33.64
CA ASP A 242 5.87 -7.14 35.07
C ASP A 242 4.41 -6.95 35.54
N LEU A 243 3.51 -6.56 34.64
CA LEU A 243 2.10 -6.27 34.93
C LEU A 243 1.15 -7.36 34.45
N GLY A 244 1.63 -8.35 33.70
CA GLY A 244 0.81 -9.39 33.10
C GLY A 244 -0.18 -8.86 32.06
N VAL A 245 0.23 -7.81 31.29
CA VAL A 245 -0.57 -7.25 30.19
C VAL A 245 0.07 -7.60 28.85
N SER A 246 -0.70 -7.65 27.79
CA SER A 246 -0.25 -8.09 26.47
C SER A 246 0.20 -6.94 25.56
N ASP A 247 -0.30 -5.72 25.77
CA ASP A 247 -0.03 -4.60 24.90
C ASP A 247 -0.20 -3.22 25.56
N ILE A 248 0.12 -2.16 24.81
CA ILE A 248 0.00 -0.76 25.25
C ILE A 248 -1.45 -0.38 25.60
N TYR A 249 -2.45 -0.96 24.94
CA TYR A 249 -3.85 -0.66 25.19
C TYR A 249 -4.26 -1.12 26.59
N GLU A 250 -3.99 -2.39 26.95
CA GLU A 250 -4.22 -2.93 28.26
C GLU A 250 -3.42 -2.17 29.34
N TYR A 251 -2.13 -1.91 29.07
CA TYR A 251 -1.29 -1.11 29.97
C TYR A 251 -1.92 0.25 30.28
N ASN A 252 -2.37 0.97 29.24
CA ASN A 252 -2.93 2.30 29.35
C ASN A 252 -4.33 2.33 30.03
N GLN A 253 -5.01 1.19 30.16
CA GLN A 253 -6.25 1.09 30.93
C GLN A 253 -5.99 1.02 32.43
N ILE A 254 -4.92 0.36 32.86
CA ILE A 254 -4.64 0.12 34.29
C ILE A 254 -3.72 1.17 34.91
N LYS A 255 -2.92 1.89 34.12
CA LYS A 255 -1.96 2.89 34.62
C LYS A 255 -2.47 4.30 34.48
N VAL A 256 -2.27 5.09 35.56
CA VAL A 256 -2.56 6.55 35.57
C VAL A 256 -1.60 7.28 34.61
N LYS A 257 -0.32 6.93 34.63
CA LYS A 257 0.68 7.44 33.70
C LYS A 257 0.70 6.55 32.46
N ARG A 258 -0.03 6.97 31.43
CA ARG A 258 -0.12 6.26 30.15
C ARG A 258 1.17 6.35 29.37
N LEU A 259 1.46 5.32 28.60
CA LEU A 259 2.51 5.35 27.58
C LEU A 259 1.96 6.00 26.31
N PRO A 260 2.69 6.93 25.68
CA PRO A 260 2.31 7.50 24.40
C PRO A 260 2.51 6.48 23.27
N TYR A 261 1.70 6.55 22.23
CA TYR A 261 2.04 5.97 20.95
C TYR A 261 3.28 6.67 20.38
N GLN A 262 4.08 5.95 19.61
CA GLN A 262 5.27 6.50 18.97
C GLN A 262 5.23 6.26 17.47
N VAL A 263 5.63 7.26 16.69
CA VAL A 263 5.78 7.16 15.23
C VAL A 263 7.24 7.37 14.89
N LEU A 264 7.88 6.31 14.41
CA LEU A 264 9.20 6.37 13.78
C LEU A 264 9.00 6.63 12.29
N PHE A 265 9.27 7.85 11.84
CA PHE A 265 9.14 8.23 10.44
C PHE A 265 10.52 8.42 9.82
N ILE A 266 10.84 7.64 8.79
CA ILE A 266 12.13 7.70 8.08
C ILE A 266 11.88 8.07 6.62
N GLU A 267 12.35 9.26 6.25
CA GLU A 267 12.32 9.72 4.85
C GLU A 267 13.55 9.19 4.10
N GLU A 268 13.30 8.56 2.96
CA GLU A 268 14.28 7.94 2.05
C GLU A 268 15.12 6.84 2.73
N VAL A 269 14.43 5.83 3.25
CA VAL A 269 15.02 4.72 4.02
C VAL A 269 16.14 3.97 3.27
N VAL A 270 16.13 3.99 1.91
CA VAL A 270 17.16 3.35 1.08
C VAL A 270 18.57 3.92 1.36
N LEU A 271 18.66 5.16 1.85
CA LEU A 271 19.94 5.76 2.20
C LEU A 271 20.62 5.09 3.41
N LEU A 272 19.89 4.35 4.23
CA LEU A 272 20.49 3.54 5.31
C LEU A 272 21.41 2.43 4.77
N LEU A 273 21.21 2.00 3.50
CA LEU A 273 22.11 1.03 2.86
C LEU A 273 23.52 1.58 2.59
N GLN A 274 23.73 2.89 2.78
CA GLN A 274 25.08 3.49 2.69
C GLN A 274 25.98 3.09 3.86
N ASP A 275 25.40 2.69 4.98
CA ASP A 275 26.15 2.06 6.07
C ASP A 275 26.58 0.64 5.65
N LYS A 276 27.90 0.43 5.53
CA LYS A 276 28.49 -0.87 5.14
C LYS A 276 28.12 -2.01 6.05
N LYS A 277 27.84 -1.74 7.34
CA LYS A 277 27.43 -2.74 8.34
C LYS A 277 25.93 -2.96 8.35
N ASN A 278 25.15 -2.14 7.63
CA ASN A 278 23.69 -2.21 7.53
C ASN A 278 22.96 -2.22 8.90
N ILE A 279 23.58 -1.64 9.95
CA ILE A 279 23.06 -1.69 11.32
C ILE A 279 21.65 -1.10 11.40
N GLY A 280 21.44 0.09 10.81
CA GLY A 280 20.12 0.75 10.81
C GLY A 280 19.02 -0.11 10.21
N MET A 281 19.29 -0.78 9.08
CA MET A 281 18.32 -1.67 8.44
C MET A 281 18.05 -2.94 9.25
N LYS A 282 19.06 -3.53 9.87
CA LYS A 282 18.90 -4.70 10.73
C LYS A 282 17.97 -4.41 11.90
N TYR A 283 18.22 -3.32 12.65
CA TYR A 283 17.34 -2.90 13.74
C TYR A 283 15.94 -2.51 13.27
N LEU A 284 15.81 -1.84 12.12
CA LEU A 284 14.51 -1.49 11.56
C LEU A 284 13.65 -2.73 11.26
N LYS A 285 14.27 -3.79 10.70
CA LYS A 285 13.61 -5.06 10.47
C LYS A 285 13.18 -5.74 11.78
N LEU A 286 14.04 -5.74 12.81
CA LEU A 286 13.71 -6.28 14.13
C LEU A 286 12.53 -5.53 14.75
N ILE A 287 12.55 -4.19 14.76
CA ILE A 287 11.43 -3.40 15.31
C ILE A 287 10.15 -3.71 14.56
N SER A 288 10.22 -3.81 13.23
CA SER A 288 9.01 -4.05 12.40
C SER A 288 8.25 -5.32 12.76
N SER A 289 8.91 -6.30 13.35
CA SER A 289 8.29 -7.55 13.80
C SER A 289 7.69 -7.48 15.20
N ILE A 290 8.13 -6.55 16.05
CA ILE A 290 7.75 -6.49 17.47
C ILE A 290 6.99 -5.22 17.87
N CYS A 291 6.95 -4.18 17.04
CA CYS A 291 6.47 -2.84 17.42
C CYS A 291 4.96 -2.75 17.71
N ARG A 292 4.13 -3.68 17.20
CA ARG A 292 2.67 -3.61 17.28
C ARG A 292 2.17 -3.55 18.73
N ALA A 293 2.52 -4.51 19.54
CA ALA A 293 2.08 -4.56 20.95
C ALA A 293 2.60 -3.37 21.76
N CYS A 294 3.79 -2.86 21.41
CA CYS A 294 4.37 -1.69 22.06
C CYS A 294 3.69 -0.36 21.70
N GLY A 295 2.80 -0.31 20.69
CA GLY A 295 2.20 0.92 20.19
C GLY A 295 3.21 1.84 19.52
N ILE A 296 4.16 1.26 18.78
CA ILE A 296 5.15 1.97 17.98
C ILE A 296 4.83 1.70 16.51
N PHE A 297 4.73 2.75 15.71
CA PHE A 297 4.38 2.70 14.30
C PHE A 297 5.58 3.11 13.47
N ILE A 298 5.87 2.35 12.41
CA ILE A 298 6.98 2.63 11.51
C ILE A 298 6.41 3.11 10.18
N ILE A 299 6.84 4.28 9.73
CA ILE A 299 6.51 4.82 8.42
C ILE A 299 7.82 5.12 7.69
N CYS A 300 8.07 4.40 6.61
CA CYS A 300 9.25 4.58 5.79
C CYS A 300 8.86 5.07 4.41
N THR A 301 9.63 6.00 3.85
CA THR A 301 9.43 6.44 2.48
C THR A 301 10.63 6.15 1.59
N CYS A 302 10.38 6.07 0.30
CA CYS A 302 11.43 5.84 -0.70
C CYS A 302 10.99 6.36 -2.07
N GLN A 303 11.92 6.91 -2.85
CA GLN A 303 11.64 7.30 -4.23
C GLN A 303 11.75 6.14 -5.19
N ARG A 304 12.78 5.30 -5.01
CA ARG A 304 13.01 4.09 -5.80
C ARG A 304 13.06 2.89 -4.86
N PRO A 305 12.10 1.98 -4.93
CA PRO A 305 12.10 0.81 -4.08
C PRO A 305 13.29 -0.09 -4.43
N SER A 306 13.94 -0.63 -3.41
CA SER A 306 15.03 -1.59 -3.54
C SER A 306 14.64 -2.92 -2.93
N SER A 307 15.00 -4.02 -3.58
CA SER A 307 14.85 -5.36 -3.03
C SER A 307 15.69 -5.58 -1.76
N ASP A 308 16.76 -4.81 -1.58
CA ASP A 308 17.62 -4.90 -0.39
C ASP A 308 16.94 -4.29 0.85
N VAL A 309 16.06 -3.31 0.66
CA VAL A 309 15.21 -2.73 1.71
C VAL A 309 13.96 -3.57 1.90
N LEU A 310 13.22 -3.81 0.81
CA LEU A 310 12.00 -4.61 0.78
C LEU A 310 12.31 -6.07 0.46
N ASP A 311 13.14 -6.71 1.28
CA ASP A 311 13.32 -8.16 1.21
C ASP A 311 12.09 -8.89 1.76
N ASN A 312 12.10 -10.21 1.69
CA ASN A 312 10.96 -11.02 2.11
C ASN A 312 10.59 -10.83 3.58
N VAL A 313 11.59 -10.65 4.46
CA VAL A 313 11.38 -10.44 5.90
C VAL A 313 10.71 -9.10 6.18
N PHE A 314 11.25 -8.02 5.60
CA PHE A 314 10.64 -6.70 5.80
C PHE A 314 9.27 -6.59 5.11
N LYS A 315 9.11 -7.18 3.92
CA LYS A 315 7.82 -7.23 3.21
C LYS A 315 6.71 -7.91 4.01
N SER A 316 7.02 -9.00 4.72
CA SER A 316 6.03 -9.72 5.54
C SER A 316 5.53 -8.89 6.73
N ASN A 317 6.39 -8.01 7.27
CA ASN A 317 6.08 -7.13 8.39
C ASN A 317 5.46 -5.80 7.97
N VAL A 318 5.67 -5.35 6.72
CA VAL A 318 5.12 -4.11 6.17
C VAL A 318 3.79 -4.41 5.47
N GLY A 319 2.71 -4.45 6.25
CA GLY A 319 1.38 -4.77 5.74
C GLY A 319 0.74 -3.65 4.93
N ASN A 320 1.08 -2.39 5.23
CA ASN A 320 0.58 -1.21 4.52
C ASN A 320 1.61 -0.70 3.49
N ARG A 321 1.23 -0.67 2.23
CA ARG A 321 2.06 -0.07 1.17
C ARG A 321 1.25 0.95 0.40
N ILE A 322 1.71 2.19 0.42
CA ILE A 322 1.14 3.31 -0.34
C ILE A 322 2.07 3.56 -1.51
N VAL A 323 1.63 3.24 -2.71
CA VAL A 323 2.49 3.30 -3.89
C VAL A 323 1.92 4.29 -4.88
N PHE A 324 2.62 5.38 -5.06
CA PHE A 324 2.38 6.36 -6.11
C PHE A 324 3.11 5.95 -7.38
N GLN A 325 3.05 6.81 -8.41
CA GLN A 325 3.68 6.52 -9.71
C GLN A 325 5.13 6.06 -9.54
N CYS A 326 5.45 4.91 -10.11
CA CYS A 326 6.78 4.34 -10.23
C CYS A 326 7.37 4.63 -11.62
N GLU A 327 8.70 4.55 -11.73
CA GLU A 327 9.41 4.83 -12.97
C GLU A 327 9.22 3.71 -14.01
N ASP A 328 9.17 2.48 -13.56
CA ASP A 328 9.08 1.30 -14.40
C ASP A 328 8.33 0.13 -13.71
N VAL A 329 8.07 -0.92 -14.48
CA VAL A 329 7.41 -2.17 -14.04
C VAL A 329 8.20 -2.87 -12.93
N LYS A 330 9.53 -2.86 -12.97
CA LYS A 330 10.36 -3.49 -11.95
C LYS A 330 10.15 -2.84 -10.59
N ASN A 331 10.13 -1.51 -10.54
CA ASN A 331 9.86 -0.76 -9.32
C ASN A 331 8.43 -1.02 -8.80
N SER A 332 7.45 -1.13 -9.70
CA SER A 332 6.08 -1.51 -9.34
C SER A 332 6.04 -2.89 -8.68
N ILE A 333 6.67 -3.90 -9.27
CA ILE A 333 6.74 -5.26 -8.73
C ILE A 333 7.43 -5.30 -7.36
N ILE A 334 8.53 -4.55 -7.17
CA ILE A 334 9.20 -4.49 -5.87
C ILE A 334 8.25 -3.91 -4.80
N ALA A 335 7.51 -2.85 -5.12
CA ALA A 335 6.65 -2.15 -4.17
C ALA A 335 5.31 -2.85 -3.91
N LEU A 336 4.65 -3.38 -4.96
CA LEU A 336 3.27 -3.91 -4.92
C LEU A 336 3.18 -5.44 -5.03
N ASP A 337 4.28 -6.12 -5.36
CA ASP A 337 4.32 -7.53 -5.82
C ASP A 337 3.56 -7.75 -7.14
N CYS A 338 3.25 -6.69 -7.87
CA CYS A 338 2.61 -6.74 -9.19
C CYS A 338 2.88 -5.45 -9.99
N GLU A 339 2.54 -5.48 -11.27
CA GLU A 339 2.52 -4.30 -12.14
C GLU A 339 1.35 -3.37 -11.78
N GLY A 340 1.41 -2.14 -12.29
CA GLY A 340 0.32 -1.14 -12.23
C GLY A 340 0.75 0.24 -11.74
N ALA A 341 1.74 0.33 -10.82
CA ALA A 341 2.16 1.64 -10.33
C ALA A 341 2.90 2.48 -11.37
N GLU A 342 3.50 1.87 -12.40
CA GLU A 342 4.11 2.58 -13.54
C GLU A 342 3.07 3.26 -14.46
N LYS A 343 1.81 2.81 -14.39
CA LYS A 343 0.69 3.34 -15.19
C LYS A 343 -0.07 4.48 -14.50
N LEU A 344 0.25 4.77 -13.23
CA LEU A 344 -0.41 5.82 -12.46
C LEU A 344 -0.12 7.21 -13.05
N LYS A 345 -1.09 8.11 -12.93
CA LYS A 345 -1.06 9.47 -13.52
C LYS A 345 -0.13 10.46 -12.78
N GLY A 346 0.43 10.06 -11.60
CA GLY A 346 1.16 10.98 -10.72
C GLY A 346 0.23 11.92 -9.95
N LYS A 347 0.77 12.98 -9.33
CA LYS A 347 0.01 14.03 -8.62
C LYS A 347 -0.98 13.49 -7.58
N GLY A 348 -0.58 12.47 -6.82
CA GLY A 348 -1.40 11.88 -5.76
C GLY A 348 -2.25 10.69 -6.21
N HIS A 349 -2.24 10.32 -7.49
CA HIS A 349 -2.83 9.07 -7.94
C HIS A 349 -1.98 7.90 -7.46
N GLY A 350 -2.55 7.01 -6.68
CA GLY A 350 -1.83 5.96 -5.97
C GLY A 350 -2.60 4.65 -5.84
N ILE A 351 -1.90 3.62 -5.41
CA ILE A 351 -2.46 2.32 -5.02
C ILE A 351 -2.12 2.09 -3.55
N PHE A 352 -3.13 1.85 -2.73
CA PHE A 352 -2.99 1.39 -1.36
C PHE A 352 -3.13 -0.12 -1.31
N LYS A 353 -2.08 -0.81 -0.85
CA LYS A 353 -2.09 -2.25 -0.62
C LYS A 353 -2.07 -2.51 0.88
N CYS A 354 -3.06 -3.25 1.37
CA CYS A 354 -3.12 -3.75 2.74
C CYS A 354 -3.40 -5.26 2.70
N GLY A 355 -2.41 -6.05 3.07
CA GLY A 355 -2.45 -7.49 2.89
C GLY A 355 -2.60 -7.89 1.40
N ALA A 356 -3.65 -8.65 1.09
CA ALA A 356 -3.99 -9.03 -0.29
C ALA A 356 -4.76 -7.95 -1.05
N ASN A 357 -5.41 -7.02 -0.33
CA ASN A 357 -6.28 -6.01 -0.92
C ASN A 357 -5.46 -4.88 -1.55
N LYS A 358 -5.89 -4.44 -2.73
CA LYS A 358 -5.32 -3.29 -3.46
C LYS A 358 -6.45 -2.35 -3.84
N THR A 359 -6.31 -1.08 -3.50
CA THR A 359 -7.30 -0.04 -3.80
C THR A 359 -6.61 1.13 -4.49
N GLU A 360 -7.03 1.43 -5.69
CA GLU A 360 -6.60 2.63 -6.42
C GLU A 360 -7.32 3.85 -5.86
N PHE A 361 -6.59 4.95 -5.64
CA PHE A 361 -7.14 6.14 -5.00
C PHE A 361 -6.46 7.42 -5.49
N GLN A 362 -7.16 8.55 -5.32
CA GLN A 362 -6.57 9.87 -5.43
C GLN A 362 -6.31 10.42 -4.03
N GLY A 363 -5.05 10.69 -3.73
CA GLY A 363 -4.61 11.23 -2.45
C GLY A 363 -5.06 12.67 -2.22
N TYR A 364 -5.32 13.02 -0.96
CA TYR A 364 -5.64 14.39 -0.58
C TYR A 364 -4.48 15.35 -0.84
N TYR A 365 -4.78 16.50 -1.41
CA TYR A 365 -3.80 17.54 -1.70
C TYR A 365 -3.72 18.55 -0.54
N LEU A 366 -2.67 18.44 0.26
CA LEU A 366 -2.36 19.36 1.35
C LEU A 366 -1.32 20.40 0.90
N THR A 367 -1.73 21.64 0.75
CA THR A 367 -0.80 22.73 0.43
C THR A 367 0.16 23.02 1.58
N ASN A 368 1.30 23.65 1.28
CA ASN A 368 2.28 24.02 2.30
C ASN A 368 1.71 25.06 3.30
N GLU A 369 0.91 25.99 2.80
CA GLU A 369 0.25 27.03 3.59
C GLU A 369 -0.75 26.40 4.57
N LYS A 370 -1.61 25.51 4.08
CA LYS A 370 -2.60 24.81 4.91
C LYS A 370 -1.95 23.91 5.95
N CYS A 371 -0.87 23.21 5.58
CA CYS A 371 -0.09 22.42 6.52
C CYS A 371 0.45 23.30 7.66
N ARG A 372 1.11 24.43 7.35
CA ARG A 372 1.62 25.36 8.37
C ARG A 372 0.52 25.92 9.28
N GLU A 373 -0.63 26.27 8.71
CA GLU A 373 -1.79 26.73 9.47
C GLU A 373 -2.23 25.68 10.50
N LEU A 374 -2.42 24.44 10.06
CA LEU A 374 -2.94 23.33 10.87
C LEU A 374 -1.98 22.90 11.98
N ILE A 375 -0.66 22.95 11.75
CA ILE A 375 0.33 22.56 12.76
C ILE A 375 0.75 23.72 13.67
N LYS A 376 0.43 24.96 13.34
CA LYS A 376 0.81 26.17 14.09
C LYS A 376 0.54 26.08 15.60
N PRO A 377 -0.60 25.55 16.08
CA PRO A 377 -0.90 25.46 17.53
C PRO A 377 0.08 24.57 18.31
N PHE A 378 0.79 23.70 17.62
CA PHE A 378 1.69 22.71 18.21
C PHE A 378 3.16 23.10 18.12
N ILE A 379 3.49 24.24 17.50
CA ILE A 379 4.88 24.69 17.36
C ILE A 379 5.40 25.15 18.72
N GLU A 380 6.64 24.74 19.00
CA GLU A 380 7.43 25.15 20.16
C GLU A 380 8.61 26.00 19.68
N GLU A 381 8.74 27.23 20.20
CA GLU A 381 9.84 28.09 19.82
C GLU A 381 11.18 27.53 20.32
N LYS A 382 12.18 27.44 19.42
CA LYS A 382 13.58 27.05 19.70
C LYS A 382 13.73 25.68 20.37
N LYS A 383 13.18 24.64 19.77
CA LYS A 383 13.40 23.27 20.24
C LYS A 383 14.82 22.81 19.94
N THR A 384 15.55 22.39 20.95
CA THR A 384 16.86 21.74 20.82
C THR A 384 16.70 20.25 21.09
N PHE A 385 17.27 19.42 20.25
CA PHE A 385 17.27 17.97 20.43
C PHE A 385 18.59 17.55 21.10
N LYS A 386 18.49 16.70 22.11
CA LYS A 386 19.68 16.05 22.66
C LYS A 386 20.21 15.08 21.63
N LYS A 387 21.52 15.06 21.44
CA LYS A 387 22.16 14.02 20.61
C LYS A 387 21.86 12.67 21.23
N ILE A 388 21.38 11.74 20.43
CA ILE A 388 21.15 10.36 20.87
C ILE A 388 22.54 9.69 20.89
N GLU A 389 23.08 9.51 22.08
CA GLU A 389 24.29 8.73 22.27
C GLU A 389 23.87 7.31 22.60
N VAL A 390 23.96 6.43 21.65
CA VAL A 390 23.92 4.99 21.92
C VAL A 390 25.28 4.64 22.51
N LYS A 391 25.32 4.06 23.71
CA LYS A 391 26.55 3.53 24.24
C LYS A 391 27.13 2.55 23.23
N GLU A 392 28.35 2.82 22.74
CA GLU A 392 29.06 1.89 21.88
C GLU A 392 29.19 0.54 22.61
N ASN A 393 28.19 -0.29 22.50
CA ASN A 393 28.33 -1.69 22.77
C ASN A 393 28.97 -2.29 21.51
N LYS A 394 30.27 -2.54 21.61
CA LYS A 394 31.00 -3.45 20.74
C LYS A 394 30.07 -4.64 20.44
N GLU A 395 29.87 -4.92 19.14
CA GLU A 395 29.13 -6.07 18.64
C GLU A 395 27.93 -6.39 19.52
N THR A 396 26.78 -5.83 19.14
CA THR A 396 25.54 -6.09 19.90
C THR A 396 25.31 -7.59 19.86
N ASP A 397 25.48 -8.21 21.01
CA ASP A 397 25.27 -9.64 21.21
C ASP A 397 23.75 -9.88 21.06
N PHE A 398 23.31 -10.16 19.84
CA PHE A 398 21.92 -10.48 19.51
C PHE A 398 21.43 -11.73 20.26
N SER A 399 22.36 -12.58 20.79
CA SER A 399 22.00 -13.76 21.58
C SER A 399 21.19 -13.41 22.81
N LYS A 400 21.38 -12.22 23.40
CA LYS A 400 20.55 -11.72 24.51
C LYS A 400 19.07 -11.51 24.18
N TYR A 401 18.76 -11.34 22.91
CA TYR A 401 17.39 -11.08 22.44
C TYR A 401 16.76 -12.31 21.76
N GLU A 402 17.54 -13.38 21.54
CA GLU A 402 17.02 -14.63 20.97
C GLU A 402 15.88 -15.21 21.80
N ASP A 403 15.97 -15.15 23.13
CA ASP A 403 14.93 -15.69 24.02
C ASP A 403 13.65 -14.83 23.97
N VAL A 404 13.78 -13.50 23.87
CA VAL A 404 12.63 -12.60 23.69
C VAL A 404 11.98 -12.83 22.32
N ILE A 405 12.80 -13.00 21.28
CA ILE A 405 12.33 -13.25 19.91
C ILE A 405 11.69 -14.64 19.80
N LYS A 406 12.27 -15.66 20.43
CA LYS A 406 11.71 -17.03 20.50
C LYS A 406 10.42 -17.13 21.33
N SER A 407 10.19 -16.20 22.26
CA SER A 407 8.97 -16.13 23.07
C SER A 407 7.80 -15.42 22.39
N LEU A 408 8.03 -14.82 21.22
CA LEU A 408 6.97 -14.16 20.44
C LEU A 408 6.04 -15.21 19.82
N PRO A 409 4.71 -14.96 19.78
CA PRO A 409 3.71 -15.92 19.35
C PRO A 409 3.67 -16.19 17.83
N PHE A 410 4.77 -15.96 17.12
CA PHE A 410 4.88 -16.17 15.68
C PHE A 410 6.08 -17.07 15.36
N ASP A 411 5.87 -18.07 14.51
CA ASP A 411 6.92 -18.83 13.83
C ASP A 411 7.70 -17.89 12.91
N MET A 412 8.75 -17.24 13.44
CA MET A 412 9.67 -16.46 12.64
C MET A 412 10.79 -17.35 12.12
N ASP A 413 10.97 -17.35 10.81
CA ASP A 413 12.20 -17.90 10.21
C ASP A 413 13.39 -17.05 10.65
N MET A 414 14.13 -17.58 11.62
CA MET A 414 15.29 -16.93 12.26
C MET A 414 16.58 -17.16 11.47
N SER A 415 16.55 -17.83 10.33
CA SER A 415 17.74 -18.15 9.52
C SER A 415 18.54 -16.92 9.07
N PHE A 416 17.93 -15.71 9.15
CA PHE A 416 18.63 -14.46 8.88
C PHE A 416 19.59 -14.03 10.00
N LEU A 417 19.39 -14.51 11.25
CA LEU A 417 20.30 -14.22 12.37
C LEU A 417 21.59 -15.04 12.28
N ASP A 418 21.55 -16.23 11.68
CA ASP A 418 22.72 -17.09 11.49
C ASP A 418 23.73 -16.50 10.48
N ASN A 419 23.31 -15.48 9.72
CA ASN A 419 24.14 -14.74 8.78
C ASN A 419 24.49 -13.32 9.27
N LEU A 420 24.25 -13.01 10.55
CA LEU A 420 24.62 -11.78 11.22
C LEU A 420 25.94 -11.90 11.96
#